data_d521d3492bd918a5c73c749f198af690
#
_entry.id   d521d3492bd918a5c73c749f198af690
#
_cell.length_a   1.000
_cell.length_b   1.000
_cell.length_c   1.000
_cell.angle_alpha   90.00
_cell.angle_beta   90.00
_cell.angle_gamma   90.00
#
_symmetry.space_group_name_H-M   'P 1'
#
loop_
_entity.id
_entity.type
_entity.pdbx_description
1 polymer ?
#
loop_
_entity_poly.entity_id
_entity_poly.type
_entity_poly.pdbx_seq_one_letter_code
_entity_poly.pdbx_strand_id
1 'polypeptide(L)'
;ETESDDGMAEIEISYDNKVALSDKEQAALEVMRALLERRYFDVLREKEHLTYTVGVQSVYTAQPKENESLSIHLQTSRENVDKAITLVYQILDDVKAQRFSLDDFKAAMVPLAVDEERADAPQNSSDPSLWLGLLNIYAETGEELSPTASTASAPVFSTLTTQDIAAVAKKITSNAKQREIVVKPVVHEGKRTNF
;
A
#
# COMPACT_ATOMS: atom_id res chain seq x y z
N GLU A 1 6.06 7.91 -24.69
CA GLU A 1 4.76 7.22 -24.87
C GLU A 1 5.07 5.74 -24.92
N THR A 2 4.66 5.02 -23.89
CA THR A 2 4.69 3.57 -23.85
C THR A 2 3.34 3.07 -24.39
N GLU A 3 3.36 2.20 -25.38
CA GLU A 3 2.16 1.54 -25.88
C GLU A 3 1.73 0.49 -24.87
N SER A 4 0.50 0.60 -24.35
CA SER A 4 -0.14 -0.50 -23.64
C SER A 4 -0.87 -1.36 -24.68
N ASP A 5 -0.53 -2.65 -24.70
CA ASP A 5 -0.95 -3.59 -25.74
C ASP A 5 -2.41 -4.05 -25.57
N ASP A 6 -3.05 -3.72 -24.44
CA ASP A 6 -4.39 -4.18 -24.05
C ASP A 6 -5.51 -3.14 -24.20
N GLY A 7 -5.18 -1.93 -24.68
CA GLY A 7 -6.14 -0.83 -24.83
C GLY A 7 -6.59 -0.17 -23.52
N MET A 8 -6.02 -0.57 -22.38
CA MET A 8 -6.31 0.00 -21.06
C MET A 8 -5.35 1.11 -20.72
N ALA A 9 -5.82 2.11 -19.98
CA ALA A 9 -4.97 3.13 -19.37
C ALA A 9 -4.44 2.61 -18.02
N GLU A 10 -3.17 2.85 -17.75
CA GLU A 10 -2.54 2.58 -16.46
C GLU A 10 -2.38 3.87 -15.67
N ILE A 11 -2.71 3.82 -14.39
CA ILE A 11 -2.62 4.96 -13.47
C ILE A 11 -1.75 4.53 -12.29
N GLU A 12 -0.75 5.35 -11.99
CA GLU A 12 0.06 5.26 -10.78
C GLU A 12 0.02 6.60 -10.04
N ILE A 13 -0.38 6.57 -8.77
CA ILE A 13 -0.34 7.72 -7.88
C ILE A 13 0.60 7.36 -6.73
N SER A 14 1.69 8.12 -6.58
CA SER A 14 2.69 7.85 -5.54
C SER A 14 2.99 9.07 -4.67
N TYR A 15 3.32 8.78 -3.41
CA TYR A 15 3.73 9.73 -2.39
C TYR A 15 5.06 9.26 -1.81
N ASP A 16 6.12 10.05 -1.99
CA ASP A 16 7.42 9.80 -1.36
C ASP A 16 7.65 10.82 -0.26
N ASN A 17 7.84 10.37 0.97
CA ASN A 17 8.05 11.24 2.12
C ASN A 17 9.24 10.77 2.97
N LYS A 18 10.10 11.72 3.32
CA LYS A 18 11.20 11.49 4.26
C LYS A 18 10.69 11.68 5.67
N VAL A 19 10.16 10.64 6.27
CA VAL A 19 9.50 10.68 7.55
C VAL A 19 9.91 9.49 8.43
N ALA A 20 10.25 9.78 9.69
CA ALA A 20 10.45 8.77 10.71
C ALA A 20 9.09 8.25 11.20
N LEU A 21 8.94 6.93 11.24
CA LEU A 21 7.77 6.27 11.77
C LEU A 21 8.17 5.40 12.98
N SER A 22 7.47 5.59 14.09
CA SER A 22 7.56 4.68 15.24
C SER A 22 6.94 3.31 14.88
N ASP A 23 7.24 2.27 15.66
CA ASP A 23 6.69 0.92 15.46
C ASP A 23 5.15 0.93 15.40
N LYS A 24 4.51 1.74 16.27
CA LYS A 24 3.06 1.91 16.24
C LYS A 24 2.58 2.55 14.93
N GLU A 25 3.31 3.53 14.42
CA GLU A 25 2.97 4.19 13.15
C GLU A 25 3.23 3.26 11.95
N GLN A 26 4.24 2.42 12.01
CA GLN A 26 4.49 1.39 10.97
C GLN A 26 3.35 0.35 10.97
N ALA A 27 2.94 -0.14 12.13
CA ALA A 27 1.78 -1.02 12.23
C ALA A 27 0.49 -0.34 11.75
N ALA A 28 0.28 0.93 12.08
CA ALA A 28 -0.85 1.71 11.58
C ALA A 28 -0.81 1.90 10.05
N LEU A 29 0.38 2.02 9.46
CA LEU A 29 0.61 2.13 8.03
C LEU A 29 0.16 0.85 7.30
N GLU A 30 0.48 -0.32 7.84
CA GLU A 30 0.05 -1.61 7.28
C GLU A 30 -1.48 -1.74 7.30
N VAL A 31 -2.12 -1.38 8.41
CA VAL A 31 -3.60 -1.40 8.50
C VAL A 31 -4.21 -0.37 7.54
N MET A 32 -3.62 0.81 7.42
CA MET A 32 -4.06 1.84 6.47
C MET A 32 -3.97 1.32 5.03
N ARG A 33 -2.87 0.68 4.65
CA ARG A 33 -2.68 0.07 3.32
C ARG A 33 -3.78 -0.94 3.02
N ALA A 34 -4.02 -1.89 3.94
CA ALA A 34 -5.06 -2.91 3.80
C ALA A 34 -6.48 -2.28 3.71
N LEU A 35 -6.74 -1.24 4.50
CA LEU A 35 -7.99 -0.50 4.48
C LEU A 35 -8.21 0.21 3.14
N LEU A 36 -7.18 0.89 2.61
CA LEU A 36 -7.24 1.56 1.31
C LEU A 36 -7.47 0.57 0.18
N GLU A 37 -6.72 -0.55 0.15
CA GLU A 37 -6.84 -1.58 -0.87
C GLU A 37 -8.27 -2.15 -0.92
N ARG A 38 -8.83 -2.48 0.25
CA ARG A 38 -10.21 -2.93 0.36
C ARG A 38 -11.21 -1.89 -0.13
N ARG A 39 -11.10 -0.64 0.30
CA ARG A 39 -12.01 0.43 -0.11
C ARG A 39 -11.92 0.76 -1.60
N TYR A 40 -10.73 0.72 -2.17
CA TYR A 40 -10.56 0.88 -3.61
C TYR A 40 -11.20 -0.28 -4.37
N PHE A 41 -11.02 -1.52 -3.90
CA PHE A 41 -11.68 -2.67 -4.48
C PHE A 41 -13.21 -2.52 -4.44
N ASP A 42 -13.78 -2.25 -3.27
CA ASP A 42 -15.22 -2.13 -3.07
C ASP A 42 -15.84 -0.99 -3.91
N VAL A 43 -15.16 0.16 -4.00
CA VAL A 43 -15.69 1.32 -4.71
C VAL A 43 -15.37 1.27 -6.20
N LEU A 44 -14.09 1.14 -6.58
CA LEU A 44 -13.68 1.28 -7.98
C LEU A 44 -14.05 0.04 -8.81
N ARG A 45 -13.97 -1.16 -8.22
CA ARG A 45 -14.26 -2.41 -8.93
C ARG A 45 -15.71 -2.83 -8.78
N GLU A 46 -16.20 -3.00 -7.53
CA GLU A 46 -17.49 -3.62 -7.30
C GLU A 46 -18.67 -2.65 -7.51
N LYS A 47 -18.52 -1.39 -7.09
CA LYS A 47 -19.60 -0.41 -7.18
C LYS A 47 -19.63 0.37 -8.49
N GLU A 48 -18.48 0.87 -8.90
CA GLU A 48 -18.37 1.78 -10.05
C GLU A 48 -17.93 1.07 -11.35
N HIS A 49 -17.46 -0.17 -11.26
CA HIS A 49 -16.99 -1.00 -12.39
C HIS A 49 -15.93 -0.30 -13.26
N LEU A 50 -15.07 0.51 -12.65
CA LEU A 50 -14.07 1.31 -13.35
C LEU A 50 -12.77 0.55 -13.62
N THR A 51 -12.46 -0.46 -12.82
CA THR A 51 -11.20 -1.19 -12.88
C THR A 51 -11.38 -2.68 -12.66
N TYR A 52 -10.50 -3.48 -13.23
CA TYR A 52 -10.37 -4.91 -12.91
C TYR A 52 -9.36 -5.15 -11.78
N THR A 53 -8.31 -4.31 -11.72
CA THR A 53 -7.24 -4.45 -10.74
C THR A 53 -6.95 -3.11 -10.11
N VAL A 54 -6.83 -3.12 -8.79
CA VAL A 54 -6.32 -1.99 -8.00
C VAL A 54 -5.43 -2.57 -6.92
N GLY A 55 -4.28 -1.95 -6.71
CA GLY A 55 -3.32 -2.35 -5.68
C GLY A 55 -2.79 -1.14 -4.92
N VAL A 56 -2.48 -1.35 -3.66
CA VAL A 56 -1.85 -0.36 -2.79
C VAL A 56 -0.57 -0.97 -2.23
N GLN A 57 0.54 -0.30 -2.45
CA GLN A 57 1.84 -0.68 -1.90
C GLN A 57 2.36 0.42 -0.98
N SER A 58 2.99 0.00 0.10
CA SER A 58 3.64 0.88 1.04
C SER A 58 4.99 0.27 1.40
N VAL A 59 6.05 1.05 1.31
CA VAL A 59 7.41 0.62 1.60
C VAL A 59 8.07 1.65 2.53
N TYR A 60 8.27 1.25 3.77
CA TYR A 60 9.04 2.04 4.74
C TYR A 60 10.48 1.54 4.81
N THR A 61 11.42 2.46 4.71
CA THR A 61 12.86 2.18 4.83
C THR A 61 13.44 3.05 5.93
N ALA A 62 14.02 2.42 6.96
CA ALA A 62 14.66 3.14 8.07
C ALA A 62 16.10 3.56 7.75
N GLN A 63 16.83 2.77 6.95
CA GLN A 63 18.25 2.94 6.63
C GLN A 63 18.45 3.06 5.11
N PRO A 64 19.42 3.82 4.60
CA PRO A 64 20.31 4.75 5.30
C PRO A 64 19.64 6.07 5.68
N LYS A 65 18.42 6.30 5.26
CA LYS A 65 17.57 7.47 5.61
C LYS A 65 16.13 7.02 5.61
N GLU A 66 15.41 7.45 6.62
CA GLU A 66 13.99 7.20 6.74
C GLU A 66 13.25 7.72 5.52
N ASN A 67 12.49 6.86 4.91
CA ASN A 67 11.65 7.17 3.76
C ASN A 67 10.43 6.26 3.72
N GLU A 68 9.29 6.85 3.47
CA GLU A 68 8.05 6.14 3.18
C GLU A 68 7.63 6.42 1.74
N SER A 69 7.28 5.36 1.03
CA SER A 69 6.70 5.43 -0.32
C SER A 69 5.38 4.70 -0.35
N LEU A 70 4.30 5.44 -0.52
CA LEU A 70 2.96 4.90 -0.78
C LEU A 70 2.68 5.00 -2.28
N SER A 71 2.28 3.89 -2.92
CA SER A 71 1.85 3.88 -4.31
C SER A 71 0.53 3.15 -4.51
N ILE A 72 -0.30 3.70 -5.38
CA ILE A 72 -1.63 3.21 -5.75
C ILE A 72 -1.61 2.98 -7.25
N HIS A 73 -1.86 1.74 -7.67
CA HIS A 73 -1.86 1.33 -9.07
C HIS A 73 -3.23 0.84 -9.48
N LEU A 74 -3.70 1.23 -10.64
CA LEU A 74 -4.92 0.69 -11.23
C LEU A 74 -4.89 0.77 -12.75
N GLN A 75 -5.68 -0.11 -13.38
CA GLN A 75 -5.93 -0.10 -14.82
C GLN A 75 -7.40 0.23 -15.05
N THR A 76 -7.68 1.08 -16.03
CA THR A 76 -9.05 1.49 -16.39
C THR A 76 -9.17 1.78 -17.87
N SER A 77 -10.41 1.88 -18.38
CA SER A 77 -10.60 2.35 -19.76
C SER A 77 -10.23 3.84 -19.89
N ARG A 78 -9.83 4.24 -21.08
CA ARG A 78 -9.35 5.59 -21.37
C ARG A 78 -10.35 6.69 -20.97
N GLU A 79 -11.64 6.44 -21.16
CA GLU A 79 -12.72 7.37 -20.82
C GLU A 79 -12.96 7.50 -19.33
N ASN A 80 -12.54 6.52 -18.53
CA ASN A 80 -12.78 6.48 -17.08
C ASN A 80 -11.61 7.02 -16.25
N VAL A 81 -10.50 7.40 -16.88
CA VAL A 81 -9.27 7.85 -16.19
C VAL A 81 -9.55 8.94 -15.17
N ASP A 82 -10.19 10.03 -15.58
CA ASP A 82 -10.39 11.20 -14.71
C ASP A 82 -11.34 10.88 -13.55
N LYS A 83 -12.36 10.04 -13.79
CA LYS A 83 -13.28 9.56 -12.75
C LYS A 83 -12.57 8.67 -11.74
N ALA A 84 -11.74 7.75 -12.22
CA ALA A 84 -10.97 6.83 -11.38
C ALA A 84 -10.00 7.60 -10.47
N ILE A 85 -9.24 8.54 -11.01
CA ILE A 85 -8.31 9.40 -10.26
C ILE A 85 -9.06 10.19 -9.17
N THR A 86 -10.20 10.81 -9.53
CA THR A 86 -11.02 11.57 -8.58
C THR A 86 -11.46 10.72 -7.39
N LEU A 87 -11.91 9.48 -7.64
CA LEU A 87 -12.34 8.57 -6.60
C LEU A 87 -11.15 8.06 -5.73
N VAL A 88 -9.98 7.83 -6.33
CA VAL A 88 -8.78 7.47 -5.57
C VAL A 88 -8.45 8.55 -4.55
N TYR A 89 -8.40 9.81 -4.95
CA TYR A 89 -8.15 10.92 -4.02
C TYR A 89 -9.25 11.08 -2.98
N GLN A 90 -10.52 10.94 -3.37
CA GLN A 90 -11.64 11.04 -2.44
C GLN A 90 -11.56 9.97 -1.35
N ILE A 91 -11.27 8.72 -1.70
CA ILE A 91 -11.14 7.63 -0.73
C ILE A 91 -9.95 7.86 0.21
N LEU A 92 -8.81 8.32 -0.30
CA LEU A 92 -7.66 8.66 0.52
C LEU A 92 -7.98 9.81 1.49
N ASP A 93 -8.70 10.84 1.04
CA ASP A 93 -9.13 11.95 1.88
C ASP A 93 -10.18 11.52 2.91
N ASP A 94 -11.02 10.55 2.59
CA ASP A 94 -11.93 9.93 3.55
C ASP A 94 -11.17 9.22 4.68
N VAL A 95 -10.11 8.49 4.36
CA VAL A 95 -9.26 7.85 5.36
C VAL A 95 -8.55 8.88 6.23
N LYS A 96 -7.95 9.91 5.64
CA LYS A 96 -7.34 11.04 6.38
C LYS A 96 -8.33 11.74 7.31
N ALA A 97 -9.59 11.85 6.89
CA ALA A 97 -10.65 12.49 7.67
C ALA A 97 -11.36 11.53 8.63
N GLN A 98 -10.89 10.29 8.76
CA GLN A 98 -11.48 9.22 9.58
C GLN A 98 -12.93 8.89 9.17
N ARG A 99 -13.28 9.07 7.90
CA ARG A 99 -14.59 8.74 7.34
C ARG A 99 -14.63 7.30 6.81
N PHE A 100 -14.47 6.35 7.72
CA PHE A 100 -14.61 4.91 7.49
C PHE A 100 -15.21 4.25 8.74
N SER A 101 -15.86 3.11 8.56
CA SER A 101 -16.53 2.42 9.65
C SER A 101 -15.56 1.62 10.53
N LEU A 102 -15.98 1.31 11.76
CA LEU A 102 -15.25 0.42 12.64
C LEU A 102 -15.15 -0.99 12.05
N ASP A 103 -16.14 -1.41 11.27
CA ASP A 103 -16.15 -2.73 10.62
C ASP A 103 -15.14 -2.77 9.48
N ASP A 104 -14.98 -1.70 8.70
CA ASP A 104 -13.91 -1.59 7.70
C ASP A 104 -12.53 -1.69 8.34
N PHE A 105 -12.33 -0.98 9.45
CA PHE A 105 -11.09 -1.02 10.22
C PHE A 105 -10.78 -2.43 10.73
N LYS A 106 -11.76 -3.09 11.38
CA LYS A 106 -11.60 -4.48 11.86
C LYS A 106 -11.31 -5.45 10.72
N ALA A 107 -12.02 -5.31 9.61
CA ALA A 107 -11.84 -6.18 8.45
C ALA A 107 -10.45 -6.00 7.79
N ALA A 108 -9.87 -4.80 7.85
CA ALA A 108 -8.50 -4.55 7.39
C ALA A 108 -7.43 -5.19 8.30
N MET A 109 -7.73 -5.35 9.59
CA MET A 109 -6.81 -5.96 10.55
C MET A 109 -6.76 -7.50 10.47
N VAL A 110 -7.85 -8.15 10.03
CA VAL A 110 -7.94 -9.62 10.04
C VAL A 110 -6.79 -10.32 9.30
N PRO A 111 -6.46 -9.97 8.03
CA PRO A 111 -5.36 -10.63 7.34
C PRO A 111 -4.01 -10.40 8.01
N LEU A 112 -3.78 -9.22 8.58
CA LEU A 112 -2.55 -8.88 9.28
C LEU A 112 -2.37 -9.69 10.57
N ALA A 113 -3.43 -9.91 11.33
CA ALA A 113 -3.41 -10.75 12.53
C ALA A 113 -3.10 -12.21 12.19
N VAL A 114 -3.61 -12.73 11.07
CA VAL A 114 -3.32 -14.11 10.61
C VAL A 114 -1.88 -14.24 10.15
N ASP A 115 -1.35 -13.25 9.46
CA ASP A 115 0.06 -13.26 9.02
C ASP A 115 1.02 -13.16 10.22
N GLU A 116 0.63 -12.44 11.26
CA GLU A 116 1.36 -12.34 12.50
C GLU A 116 1.39 -13.68 13.26
N GLU A 117 0.24 -14.36 13.42
CA GLU A 117 0.21 -15.69 14.02
C GLU A 117 1.10 -16.70 13.27
N ARG A 118 1.23 -16.55 11.95
CA ARG A 118 2.13 -17.36 11.13
C ARG A 118 3.60 -16.99 11.32
N ALA A 119 3.89 -15.70 11.50
CA ALA A 119 5.25 -15.22 11.76
C ALA A 119 5.77 -15.66 13.14
N ASP A 120 4.86 -15.75 14.14
CA ASP A 120 5.14 -16.25 15.48
C ASP A 120 5.29 -17.78 15.57
N ALA A 121 4.94 -18.51 14.50
CA ALA A 121 5.19 -19.95 14.45
C ALA A 121 6.68 -20.22 14.63
N PRO A 122 7.08 -21.31 15.38
CA PRO A 122 8.48 -21.62 15.63
C PRO A 122 9.23 -21.70 14.31
N GLN A 123 10.09 -20.72 14.04
CA GLN A 123 10.89 -20.70 12.83
C GLN A 123 11.92 -21.82 12.93
N ASN A 124 12.08 -22.55 11.82
CA ASN A 124 13.09 -23.60 11.78
C ASN A 124 14.49 -22.96 11.81
N SER A 125 15.16 -23.04 12.96
CA SER A 125 16.51 -22.49 13.15
C SER A 125 17.57 -23.11 12.22
N SER A 126 17.22 -24.15 11.48
CA SER A 126 18.06 -24.76 10.45
C SER A 126 17.85 -24.15 9.06
N ASP A 127 16.92 -23.19 8.89
CA ASP A 127 16.69 -22.51 7.61
C ASP A 127 17.78 -21.45 7.35
N PRO A 128 18.62 -21.60 6.31
CA PRO A 128 19.64 -20.63 5.98
C PRO A 128 19.08 -19.23 5.64
N SER A 129 17.84 -19.16 5.12
CA SER A 129 17.19 -17.91 4.75
C SER A 129 16.90 -17.06 5.98
N LEU A 130 16.51 -17.69 7.09
CA LEU A 130 16.32 -17.02 8.37
C LEU A 130 17.61 -16.33 8.82
N TRP A 131 18.73 -17.08 8.82
CA TRP A 131 20.02 -16.54 9.26
C TRP A 131 20.54 -15.43 8.34
N LEU A 132 20.32 -15.56 7.03
CA LEU A 132 20.68 -14.49 6.08
C LEU A 132 19.88 -13.22 6.35
N GLY A 133 18.58 -13.34 6.61
CA GLY A 133 17.73 -12.20 6.99
C GLY A 133 18.21 -11.53 8.28
N LEU A 134 18.47 -12.31 9.32
CA LEU A 134 18.99 -11.82 10.60
C LEU A 134 20.36 -11.13 10.46
N LEU A 135 21.26 -11.70 9.65
CA LEU A 135 22.57 -11.10 9.38
C LEU A 135 22.45 -9.76 8.62
N ASN A 136 21.53 -9.65 7.69
CA ASN A 136 21.28 -8.39 6.99
C ASN A 136 20.78 -7.32 7.96
N ILE A 137 19.81 -7.65 8.82
CA ILE A 137 19.31 -6.71 9.84
C ILE A 137 20.44 -6.32 10.81
N TYR A 138 21.25 -7.28 11.28
CA TYR A 138 22.40 -6.98 12.13
C TYR A 138 23.41 -6.05 11.43
N ALA A 139 23.70 -6.31 10.14
CA ALA A 139 24.62 -5.48 9.37
C ALA A 139 24.10 -4.04 9.17
N GLU A 140 22.79 -3.86 9.10
CA GLU A 140 22.14 -2.55 8.92
C GLU A 140 21.95 -1.79 10.23
N THR A 141 21.57 -2.49 11.31
CA THR A 141 21.16 -1.85 12.57
C THR A 141 22.20 -1.98 13.69
N GLY A 142 23.09 -2.98 13.62
CA GLY A 142 24.00 -3.33 14.70
C GLY A 142 23.32 -4.01 15.90
N GLU A 143 22.04 -4.33 15.81
CA GLU A 143 21.28 -4.97 16.89
C GLU A 143 21.50 -6.49 16.89
N GLU A 144 21.78 -7.05 18.07
CA GLU A 144 21.88 -8.50 18.26
C GLU A 144 20.51 -9.14 18.11
N LEU A 145 20.36 -9.95 17.07
CA LEU A 145 19.11 -10.64 16.77
C LEU A 145 19.18 -12.09 17.21
N SER A 146 18.15 -12.52 17.92
CA SER A 146 17.97 -13.92 18.28
C SER A 146 16.99 -14.57 17.32
N PRO A 147 17.26 -15.80 16.83
CA PRO A 147 16.30 -16.54 16.02
C PRO A 147 15.00 -16.90 16.77
N THR A 148 14.98 -16.70 18.07
CA THR A 148 13.80 -16.83 18.93
C THR A 148 13.20 -15.48 19.34
N ALA A 149 13.85 -14.36 18.99
CA ALA A 149 13.22 -13.08 19.12
C ALA A 149 12.16 -12.98 18.00
N SER A 150 10.94 -13.30 18.37
CA SER A 150 9.78 -12.89 17.58
C SER A 150 9.98 -11.40 17.30
N THR A 151 9.93 -10.99 16.05
CA THR A 151 9.74 -9.59 15.69
C THR A 151 8.31 -9.27 16.09
N ALA A 152 8.05 -9.23 17.40
CA ALA A 152 6.74 -9.15 17.99
C ALA A 152 6.12 -7.78 17.73
N SER A 153 5.58 -7.61 16.54
CA SER A 153 4.61 -6.55 16.26
C SER A 153 3.23 -6.83 16.87
N ALA A 154 3.00 -8.07 17.35
CA ALA A 154 1.72 -8.57 17.87
C ALA A 154 1.01 -7.65 18.87
N PRO A 155 1.64 -7.20 19.93
CA PRO A 155 0.97 -6.33 20.89
C PRO A 155 0.63 -4.95 20.31
N VAL A 156 1.28 -4.53 19.24
CA VAL A 156 1.10 -3.20 18.66
C VAL A 156 -0.21 -3.10 17.90
N PHE A 157 -0.58 -4.10 17.08
CA PHE A 157 -1.84 -4.09 16.33
C PHE A 157 -3.07 -4.02 17.24
N SER A 158 -3.06 -4.71 18.37
CA SER A 158 -4.17 -4.70 19.33
C SER A 158 -4.42 -3.33 19.98
N THR A 159 -3.46 -2.43 19.96
CA THR A 159 -3.55 -1.09 20.54
C THR A 159 -3.95 -0.01 19.53
N LEU A 160 -4.06 -0.37 18.24
CA LEU A 160 -4.38 0.58 17.19
C LEU A 160 -5.84 1.04 17.26
N THR A 161 -6.03 2.30 16.93
CA THR A 161 -7.34 2.94 16.82
C THR A 161 -7.55 3.50 15.42
N THR A 162 -8.80 3.81 15.07
CA THR A 162 -9.13 4.49 13.81
C THR A 162 -8.45 5.85 13.69
N GLN A 163 -8.16 6.51 14.83
CA GLN A 163 -7.44 7.78 14.87
C GLN A 163 -5.96 7.60 14.48
N ASP A 164 -5.32 6.52 14.89
CA ASP A 164 -3.93 6.22 14.52
C ASP A 164 -3.81 6.06 12.99
N ILE A 165 -4.79 5.39 12.36
CA ILE A 165 -4.84 5.20 10.89
C ILE A 165 -4.96 6.56 10.17
N ALA A 166 -5.88 7.41 10.61
CA ALA A 166 -6.04 8.74 10.03
C ALA A 166 -4.81 9.64 10.26
N ALA A 167 -4.14 9.51 11.40
CA ALA A 167 -2.94 10.26 11.73
C ALA A 167 -1.76 9.85 10.83
N VAL A 168 -1.52 8.55 10.64
CA VAL A 168 -0.44 8.08 9.76
C VAL A 168 -0.72 8.45 8.31
N ALA A 169 -1.97 8.31 7.82
CA ALA A 169 -2.35 8.72 6.48
C ALA A 169 -2.04 10.21 6.20
N LYS A 170 -2.34 11.08 7.16
CA LYS A 170 -1.97 12.50 7.09
C LYS A 170 -0.47 12.68 7.10
N LYS A 171 0.24 12.01 8.00
CA LYS A 171 1.68 12.16 8.19
C LYS A 171 2.45 11.81 6.93
N ILE A 172 2.17 10.67 6.31
CA ILE A 172 2.90 10.20 5.11
C ILE A 172 2.56 11.00 3.85
N THR A 173 1.36 11.57 3.75
CA THR A 173 0.95 12.36 2.58
C THR A 173 1.24 13.85 2.74
N SER A 174 1.48 14.35 3.98
CA SER A 174 1.82 15.75 4.23
C SER A 174 3.26 16.05 3.81
N ASN A 175 3.45 17.07 2.99
CA ASN A 175 4.75 17.46 2.43
C ASN A 175 5.46 16.36 1.61
N ALA A 176 4.74 15.30 1.24
CA ALA A 176 5.24 14.25 0.38
C ALA A 176 5.49 14.77 -1.04
N LYS A 177 6.48 14.21 -1.71
CA LYS A 177 6.62 14.38 -3.16
C LYS A 177 5.58 13.51 -3.84
N GLN A 178 4.47 14.13 -4.24
CA GLN A 178 3.41 13.46 -4.97
C GLN A 178 3.76 13.38 -6.46
N ARG A 179 3.48 12.22 -7.07
CA ARG A 179 3.53 11.98 -8.51
C ARG A 179 2.24 11.30 -8.96
N GLU A 180 1.79 11.70 -10.13
CA GLU A 180 0.68 11.07 -10.84
C GLU A 180 1.16 10.75 -12.26
N ILE A 181 1.12 9.48 -12.61
CA ILE A 181 1.53 8.99 -13.92
C ILE A 181 0.33 8.31 -14.55
N VAL A 182 -0.03 8.75 -15.74
CA VAL A 182 -1.11 8.16 -16.53
C VAL A 182 -0.55 7.74 -17.89
N VAL A 183 -0.55 6.44 -18.15
CA VAL A 183 -0.18 5.87 -19.43
C VAL A 183 -1.47 5.52 -20.16
N LYS A 184 -1.73 6.18 -21.30
CA LYS A 184 -2.93 5.96 -22.12
C LYS A 184 -2.57 5.15 -23.37
N PRO A 185 -3.40 4.19 -23.81
CA PRO A 185 -3.19 3.48 -25.04
C PRO A 185 -3.23 4.42 -26.25
N VAL A 186 -2.37 4.16 -27.23
CA VAL A 186 -2.39 4.89 -28.49
C VAL A 186 -3.52 4.35 -29.36
N VAL A 187 -4.45 5.21 -29.73
CA VAL A 187 -5.49 4.85 -30.71
C VAL A 187 -4.90 4.95 -32.10
N HIS A 188 -4.59 3.83 -32.72
CA HIS A 188 -4.33 3.79 -34.14
C HIS A 188 -5.65 3.95 -34.89
N GLU A 189 -5.93 5.15 -35.44
CA GLU A 189 -6.96 5.28 -36.45
C GLU A 189 -6.61 4.38 -37.64
N GLY A 190 -7.24 3.21 -37.70
CA GLY A 190 -7.06 2.30 -38.83
C GLY A 190 -7.40 3.03 -40.11
N LYS A 191 -6.42 3.26 -40.99
CA LYS A 191 -6.69 3.61 -42.38
C LYS A 191 -7.64 2.56 -42.93
N ARG A 192 -8.92 2.94 -43.12
CA ARG A 192 -9.84 2.14 -43.93
C ARG A 192 -9.26 2.08 -45.32
N THR A 193 -8.53 1.03 -45.62
CA THR A 193 -8.26 0.65 -47.01
C THR A 193 -9.58 0.19 -47.63
N ASN A 194 -10.24 1.10 -48.32
CA ASN A 194 -11.31 0.74 -49.22
C ASN A 194 -10.70 -0.11 -50.35
N PHE A 195 -11.02 -1.40 -50.37
CA PHE A 195 -10.88 -2.25 -51.52
C PHE A 195 -12.21 -2.21 -52.31
#